data_bd985fe720b7fe2ebca445d7f20c2b62
#
_entry.id   bd985fe720b7fe2ebca445d7f20c2b62
#
_cell.length_a   1.000
_cell.length_b   1.000
_cell.length_c   1.000
_cell.angle_alpha   90.00
_cell.angle_beta   90.00
_cell.angle_gamma   90.00
#
_symmetry.space_group_name_H-M   'P 1'
#
loop_
_entity.id
_entity.type
_entity.pdbx_description
1 polymer ?
#
loop_
_entity_poly.entity_id
_entity_poly.type
_entity_poly.pdbx_seq_one_letter_code
_entity_poly.pdbx_strand_id
1 'polypeptide(L)'
;MRTIRTTFGKLFGASLARVVGHQLTVAAAALATIVTVATGMRPVYMGREPMVKRLVVAASAAEDSSATDARSRAPWALLASPDSAIGSQQFQADRQAFVVDLVATGHVAPARAESLATFAVREAYRKRVPPALVFGVLVTENNTFRSRARSNVGAVGLMQVHRKVWVPTLGKLFGRDLHDDETNLRYGVHILSANLYASAARALTAEGALSRGLLRYNGCVRGTNTRGCHRYPAKVRRAVERFAVAQCADGGYAKCVEEPIRLSIAAGEVVATR
;
A
#
# COMPACT_ATOMS: atom_id res chain seq x y z
N MET A 1 -13.97 -54.38 22.62
CA MET A 1 -13.23 -53.66 23.66
C MET A 1 -11.76 -53.99 23.55
N ARG A 2 -10.94 -53.14 22.95
CA ARG A 2 -9.47 -53.16 23.07
C ARG A 2 -8.98 -51.73 23.02
N THR A 3 -8.41 -51.34 24.11
CA THR A 3 -7.84 -50.05 24.49
C THR A 3 -6.55 -49.83 23.71
N ILE A 4 -6.45 -48.74 22.96
CA ILE A 4 -5.17 -48.22 22.43
C ILE A 4 -4.83 -46.96 23.22
N ARG A 5 -3.87 -47.09 24.12
CA ARG A 5 -3.28 -45.97 24.91
C ARG A 5 -2.00 -45.49 24.22
N THR A 6 -1.97 -44.19 23.96
CA THR A 6 -0.84 -43.28 24.16
C THR A 6 0.54 -43.61 23.60
N THR A 7 0.92 -42.93 22.51
CA THR A 7 2.33 -42.58 22.23
C THR A 7 2.41 -41.29 21.37
N PHE A 8 1.96 -40.17 21.88
CA PHE A 8 2.07 -38.88 21.17
C PHE A 8 2.67 -37.73 22.01
N GLY A 9 3.39 -38.07 23.08
CA GLY A 9 3.86 -37.08 24.06
C GLY A 9 5.35 -36.76 24.08
N LYS A 10 6.19 -37.30 23.20
CA LYS A 10 7.66 -37.14 23.36
C LYS A 10 8.44 -36.56 22.18
N LEU A 11 7.81 -36.15 21.10
CA LEU A 11 8.54 -35.65 19.92
C LEU A 11 8.49 -34.11 19.75
N PHE A 12 7.70 -33.39 20.52
CA PHE A 12 7.61 -31.92 20.40
C PHE A 12 8.44 -31.10 21.37
N GLY A 13 9.00 -31.73 22.42
CA GLY A 13 9.75 -31.02 23.46
C GLY A 13 11.21 -30.66 23.11
N ALA A 14 11.83 -31.43 22.21
CA ALA A 14 13.28 -31.29 21.95
C ALA A 14 13.60 -30.24 20.85
N SER A 15 12.66 -29.94 19.97
CA SER A 15 12.91 -29.01 18.86
C SER A 15 12.79 -27.55 19.25
N LEU A 16 11.87 -27.19 20.16
CA LEU A 16 11.71 -25.81 20.62
C LEU A 16 12.88 -25.31 21.47
N ALA A 17 13.44 -26.17 22.31
CA ALA A 17 14.60 -25.84 23.17
C ALA A 17 15.86 -25.50 22.34
N ARG A 18 16.05 -26.14 21.18
CA ARG A 18 17.22 -25.88 20.32
C ARG A 18 17.07 -24.55 19.53
N VAL A 19 15.87 -24.17 19.11
CA VAL A 19 15.66 -22.93 18.38
C VAL A 19 15.81 -21.70 19.29
N VAL A 20 15.28 -21.76 20.51
CA VAL A 20 15.43 -20.68 21.50
C VAL A 20 16.87 -20.55 21.97
N GLY A 21 17.58 -21.68 22.16
CA GLY A 21 19.00 -21.68 22.56
C GLY A 21 19.92 -21.06 21.48
N HIS A 22 19.61 -21.27 20.21
CA HIS A 22 20.42 -20.70 19.10
C HIS A 22 20.23 -19.20 18.93
N GLN A 23 19.04 -18.69 19.14
CA GLN A 23 18.75 -17.26 19.09
C GLN A 23 19.39 -16.48 20.23
N LEU A 24 19.41 -17.05 21.43
CA LEU A 24 20.06 -16.45 22.61
C LEU A 24 21.59 -16.45 22.51
N THR A 25 22.19 -17.48 21.92
CA THR A 25 23.65 -17.56 21.71
C THR A 25 24.12 -16.55 20.64
N VAL A 26 23.37 -16.34 19.57
CA VAL A 26 23.72 -15.33 18.56
C VAL A 26 23.59 -13.90 19.11
N ALA A 27 22.55 -13.61 19.91
CA ALA A 27 22.40 -12.32 20.56
C ALA A 27 23.49 -12.03 21.61
N ALA A 28 23.89 -13.06 22.40
CA ALA A 28 24.99 -12.95 23.37
C ALA A 28 26.35 -12.77 22.68
N ALA A 29 26.60 -13.45 21.55
CA ALA A 29 27.83 -13.28 20.79
C ALA A 29 27.94 -11.87 20.17
N ALA A 30 26.82 -11.30 19.66
CA ALA A 30 26.80 -9.94 19.13
C ALA A 30 27.07 -8.89 20.22
N LEU A 31 26.48 -9.05 21.42
CA LEU A 31 26.74 -8.17 22.56
C LEU A 31 28.18 -8.31 23.10
N ALA A 32 28.74 -9.52 23.16
CA ALA A 32 30.11 -9.75 23.58
C ALA A 32 31.12 -9.11 22.59
N THR A 33 30.86 -9.16 21.29
CA THR A 33 31.70 -8.54 20.27
C THR A 33 31.71 -7.01 20.40
N ILE A 34 30.57 -6.41 20.69
CA ILE A 34 30.45 -4.96 20.90
C ILE A 34 31.19 -4.52 22.18
N VAL A 35 31.08 -5.29 23.26
CA VAL A 35 31.77 -4.98 24.53
C VAL A 35 33.29 -5.17 24.39
N THR A 36 33.77 -6.18 23.66
CA THR A 36 35.21 -6.43 23.49
C THR A 36 35.89 -5.36 22.63
N VAL A 37 35.19 -4.82 21.62
CA VAL A 37 35.69 -3.70 20.82
C VAL A 37 35.73 -2.39 21.63
N ALA A 38 34.78 -2.20 22.56
CA ALA A 38 34.72 -1.00 23.40
C ALA A 38 35.77 -1.01 24.53
N THR A 39 36.23 -2.17 25.04
CA THR A 39 37.18 -2.28 26.15
C THR A 39 38.65 -2.37 25.71
N GLY A 40 38.91 -2.69 24.43
CA GLY A 40 40.26 -2.82 23.87
C GLY A 40 40.94 -1.51 23.44
N MET A 41 40.24 -0.39 23.38
CA MET A 41 40.80 0.90 23.02
C MET A 41 41.16 1.68 24.25
N ARG A 42 42.49 1.81 24.56
CA ARG A 42 43.01 2.79 25.52
C ARG A 42 42.58 4.18 25.06
N PRO A 43 42.00 5.03 25.94
CA PRO A 43 41.59 6.36 25.57
C PRO A 43 42.85 7.21 25.34
N VAL A 44 43.12 7.52 24.08
CA VAL A 44 43.97 8.64 23.73
C VAL A 44 43.10 9.91 23.88
N TYR A 45 43.21 10.55 24.98
CA TYR A 45 42.53 11.82 25.22
C TYR A 45 43.09 12.89 24.28
N MET A 46 42.33 13.22 23.24
CA MET A 46 42.34 14.51 22.57
C MET A 46 41.05 14.65 21.76
N GLY A 47 40.06 15.33 22.34
CA GLY A 47 39.06 16.15 21.64
C GLY A 47 38.18 15.53 20.55
N ARG A 48 37.98 14.19 20.52
CA ARG A 48 37.05 13.56 19.55
C ARG A 48 35.90 12.85 20.28
N GLU A 49 34.68 13.29 20.02
CA GLU A 49 33.50 12.55 20.46
C GLU A 49 33.61 11.07 20.06
N PRO A 50 33.20 10.12 20.90
CA PRO A 50 33.34 8.71 20.62
C PRO A 50 32.59 8.36 19.34
N MET A 51 33.24 7.58 18.49
CA MET A 51 32.77 7.16 17.14
C MET A 51 31.34 6.57 17.15
N VAL A 52 30.94 5.93 18.26
CA VAL A 52 29.60 5.40 18.49
C VAL A 52 28.54 6.51 18.49
N LYS A 53 28.84 7.68 19.10
CA LYS A 53 27.93 8.83 19.15
C LYS A 53 27.69 9.41 17.74
N ARG A 54 28.73 9.42 16.89
CA ARG A 54 28.66 9.86 15.50
C ARG A 54 27.86 8.89 14.62
N LEU A 55 28.00 7.58 14.86
CA LEU A 55 27.22 6.57 14.13
C LEU A 55 25.72 6.62 14.48
N VAL A 56 25.39 6.83 15.76
CA VAL A 56 23.99 6.96 16.20
C VAL A 56 23.37 8.25 15.65
N VAL A 57 24.10 9.37 15.70
CA VAL A 57 23.62 10.65 15.13
C VAL A 57 23.49 10.55 13.60
N ALA A 58 24.42 9.90 12.91
CA ALA A 58 24.33 9.71 11.46
C ALA A 58 23.17 8.77 11.07
N ALA A 59 22.90 7.72 11.86
CA ALA A 59 21.76 6.83 11.62
C ALA A 59 20.42 7.55 11.84
N SER A 60 20.28 8.32 12.92
CA SER A 60 19.06 9.11 13.17
C SER A 60 18.87 10.23 12.15
N ALA A 61 19.93 10.88 11.69
CA ALA A 61 19.86 11.90 10.64
C ALA A 61 19.48 11.29 9.29
N ALA A 62 19.94 10.07 8.98
CA ALA A 62 19.54 9.34 7.77
C ALA A 62 18.09 8.88 7.81
N GLU A 63 17.60 8.44 8.98
CA GLU A 63 16.19 8.09 9.20
C GLU A 63 15.28 9.31 9.11
N ASP A 64 15.65 10.45 9.69
CA ASP A 64 14.92 11.71 9.60
C ASP A 64 14.87 12.25 8.17
N SER A 65 15.98 12.14 7.44
CA SER A 65 16.06 12.57 6.04
C SER A 65 15.16 11.68 5.15
N SER A 66 15.17 10.36 5.37
CA SER A 66 14.31 9.41 4.65
C SER A 66 12.83 9.62 4.97
N ALA A 67 12.49 9.87 6.24
CA ALA A 67 11.12 10.14 6.66
C ALA A 67 10.62 11.50 6.13
N THR A 68 11.49 12.51 6.06
CA THR A 68 11.14 13.82 5.49
C THR A 68 10.89 13.71 3.99
N ASP A 69 11.70 12.97 3.27
CA ASP A 69 11.54 12.73 1.84
C ASP A 69 10.26 11.90 1.55
N ALA A 70 9.98 10.88 2.34
CA ALA A 70 8.74 10.10 2.25
C ALA A 70 7.49 10.96 2.55
N ARG A 71 7.55 11.89 3.52
CA ARG A 71 6.49 12.84 3.83
C ARG A 71 6.22 13.82 2.69
N SER A 72 7.26 14.25 1.99
CA SER A 72 7.12 15.15 0.84
C SER A 72 6.47 14.45 -0.36
N ARG A 73 6.76 13.16 -0.59
CA ARG A 73 6.23 12.38 -1.71
C ARG A 73 4.82 11.84 -1.49
N ALA A 74 4.46 11.53 -0.25
CA ALA A 74 3.13 11.00 0.08
C ALA A 74 2.53 11.73 1.29
N PRO A 75 2.29 13.05 1.21
CA PRO A 75 1.82 13.85 2.35
C PRO A 75 0.49 13.33 2.91
N TRP A 76 -0.37 12.83 2.05
CA TRP A 76 -1.66 12.26 2.40
C TRP A 76 -1.57 10.97 3.25
N ALA A 77 -0.45 10.24 3.18
CA ALA A 77 -0.28 8.98 3.92
C ALA A 77 -0.10 9.20 5.43
N LEU A 78 0.51 10.31 5.83
CA LEU A 78 0.95 10.58 7.20
C LEU A 78 0.14 11.66 7.93
N LEU A 79 -0.72 12.40 7.23
CA LEU A 79 -1.51 13.47 7.83
C LEU A 79 -2.70 12.93 8.62
N ALA A 80 -3.00 13.57 9.75
CA ALA A 80 -4.20 13.29 10.54
C ALA A 80 -5.49 13.54 9.72
N SER A 81 -5.48 14.59 8.89
CA SER A 81 -6.56 14.89 7.94
C SER A 81 -6.02 14.88 6.50
N PRO A 82 -6.30 13.86 5.70
CA PRO A 82 -5.88 13.81 4.30
C PRO A 82 -6.41 14.97 3.45
N ASP A 83 -7.55 15.55 3.82
CA ASP A 83 -8.13 16.69 3.10
C ASP A 83 -7.23 17.93 3.15
N SER A 84 -6.39 18.09 4.18
CA SER A 84 -5.44 19.20 4.28
C SER A 84 -4.32 19.14 3.21
N ALA A 85 -4.08 17.96 2.62
CA ALA A 85 -3.14 17.82 1.53
C ALA A 85 -3.74 18.17 0.15
N ILE A 86 -5.08 18.24 0.05
CA ILE A 86 -5.77 18.62 -1.20
C ILE A 86 -5.48 20.09 -1.46
N GLY A 87 -4.94 20.38 -2.64
CA GLY A 87 -4.51 21.74 -3.01
C GLY A 87 -3.03 22.02 -2.73
N SER A 88 -2.29 21.13 -2.06
CA SER A 88 -0.84 21.23 -1.91
C SER A 88 -0.11 21.17 -3.26
N GLN A 89 1.14 21.62 -3.29
CA GLN A 89 1.97 21.50 -4.48
C GLN A 89 2.11 20.04 -4.93
N GLN A 90 2.27 19.11 -3.99
CA GLN A 90 2.34 17.68 -4.30
C GLN A 90 1.01 17.17 -4.90
N PHE A 91 -0.14 17.58 -4.36
CA PHE A 91 -1.43 17.24 -4.95
C PHE A 91 -1.53 17.69 -6.42
N GLN A 92 -1.08 18.92 -6.73
CA GLN A 92 -1.10 19.44 -8.10
C GLN A 92 -0.12 18.66 -9.00
N ALA A 93 1.06 18.30 -8.48
CA ALA A 93 2.03 17.48 -9.21
C ALA A 93 1.47 16.07 -9.52
N ASP A 94 0.88 15.40 -8.52
CA ASP A 94 0.27 14.07 -8.69
C ASP A 94 -0.91 14.12 -9.68
N ARG A 95 -1.74 15.17 -9.59
CA ARG A 95 -2.85 15.40 -10.52
C ARG A 95 -2.35 15.59 -11.94
N GLN A 96 -1.32 16.41 -12.13
CA GLN A 96 -0.74 16.65 -13.46
C GLN A 96 -0.09 15.38 -14.03
N ALA A 97 0.65 14.62 -13.23
CA ALA A 97 1.22 13.33 -13.64
C ALA A 97 0.11 12.33 -14.05
N PHE A 98 -0.99 12.30 -13.31
CA PHE A 98 -2.14 11.47 -13.63
C PHE A 98 -2.79 11.88 -14.96
N VAL A 99 -2.92 13.19 -15.25
CA VAL A 99 -3.40 13.71 -16.54
C VAL A 99 -2.50 13.24 -17.68
N VAL A 100 -1.18 13.41 -17.53
CA VAL A 100 -0.19 12.99 -18.54
C VAL A 100 -0.35 11.51 -18.87
N ASP A 101 -0.44 10.66 -17.84
CA ASP A 101 -0.59 9.22 -18.02
C ASP A 101 -1.93 8.84 -18.66
N LEU A 102 -3.06 9.52 -18.29
CA LEU A 102 -4.36 9.29 -18.93
C LEU A 102 -4.33 9.64 -20.42
N VAL A 103 -3.78 10.78 -20.77
CA VAL A 103 -3.66 11.22 -22.18
C VAL A 103 -2.77 10.29 -22.96
N ALA A 104 -1.66 9.84 -22.37
CA ALA A 104 -0.71 8.90 -22.98
C ALA A 104 -1.34 7.54 -23.31
N THR A 105 -2.46 7.14 -22.67
CA THR A 105 -3.20 5.93 -23.07
C THR A 105 -3.81 6.00 -24.46
N GLY A 106 -4.01 7.22 -25.00
CA GLY A 106 -4.69 7.47 -26.29
C GLY A 106 -6.21 7.30 -26.27
N HIS A 107 -6.81 7.03 -25.10
CA HIS A 107 -8.25 6.77 -24.97
C HIS A 107 -9.03 7.91 -24.30
N VAL A 108 -8.35 8.93 -23.78
CA VAL A 108 -8.95 10.03 -23.02
C VAL A 108 -8.51 11.37 -23.59
N ALA A 109 -9.49 12.20 -23.99
CA ALA A 109 -9.20 13.56 -24.42
C ALA A 109 -8.68 14.43 -23.25
N PRO A 110 -7.79 15.43 -23.49
CA PRO A 110 -7.15 16.22 -22.44
C PRO A 110 -8.13 16.83 -21.43
N ALA A 111 -9.19 17.49 -21.89
CA ALA A 111 -10.18 18.10 -21.00
C ALA A 111 -10.86 17.09 -20.06
N ARG A 112 -11.12 15.88 -20.54
CA ARG A 112 -11.68 14.81 -19.71
C ARG A 112 -10.63 14.21 -18.79
N ALA A 113 -9.38 14.12 -19.23
CA ALA A 113 -8.27 13.66 -18.39
C ALA A 113 -8.08 14.56 -17.16
N GLU A 114 -8.20 15.89 -17.31
CA GLU A 114 -8.17 16.87 -16.22
C GLU A 114 -9.27 16.60 -15.17
N SER A 115 -10.50 16.37 -15.62
CA SER A 115 -11.63 16.07 -14.74
C SER A 115 -11.43 14.74 -14.01
N LEU A 116 -11.09 13.68 -14.74
CA LEU A 116 -10.85 12.35 -14.15
C LEU A 116 -9.69 12.35 -13.17
N ALA A 117 -8.57 12.99 -13.49
CA ALA A 117 -7.42 13.12 -12.61
C ALA A 117 -7.78 13.87 -11.32
N THR A 118 -8.53 14.98 -11.45
CA THR A 118 -8.97 15.76 -10.29
C THR A 118 -9.80 14.91 -9.32
N PHE A 119 -10.76 14.16 -9.82
CA PHE A 119 -11.60 13.30 -8.99
C PHE A 119 -10.80 12.10 -8.43
N ALA A 120 -10.01 11.43 -9.26
CA ALA A 120 -9.26 10.25 -8.87
C ALA A 120 -8.20 10.56 -7.79
N VAL A 121 -7.39 11.60 -8.02
CA VAL A 121 -6.33 11.98 -7.07
C VAL A 121 -6.91 12.53 -5.77
N ARG A 122 -8.00 13.33 -5.84
CA ARG A 122 -8.71 13.79 -4.65
C ARG A 122 -9.22 12.63 -3.79
N GLU A 123 -9.88 11.65 -4.39
CA GLU A 123 -10.37 10.48 -3.64
C GLU A 123 -9.22 9.57 -3.18
N ALA A 124 -8.14 9.44 -3.97
CA ALA A 124 -6.93 8.74 -3.57
C ALA A 124 -6.34 9.33 -2.27
N TYR A 125 -6.18 10.65 -2.23
CA TYR A 125 -5.71 11.38 -1.04
C TYR A 125 -6.64 11.17 0.16
N ARG A 126 -7.94 11.40 0.00
CA ARG A 126 -8.94 11.20 1.06
C ARG A 126 -8.93 9.79 1.65
N LYS A 127 -8.64 8.81 0.84
CA LYS A 127 -8.65 7.39 1.23
C LYS A 127 -7.25 6.83 1.50
N ARG A 128 -6.22 7.66 1.47
CA ARG A 128 -4.82 7.28 1.70
C ARG A 128 -4.37 6.13 0.78
N VAL A 129 -4.76 6.21 -0.48
CA VAL A 129 -4.39 5.26 -1.52
C VAL A 129 -3.46 5.97 -2.52
N PRO A 130 -2.36 5.36 -2.97
CA PRO A 130 -1.50 5.96 -3.97
C PRO A 130 -2.28 6.29 -5.25
N PRO A 131 -2.17 7.50 -5.83
CA PRO A 131 -2.77 7.83 -7.11
C PRO A 131 -2.41 6.85 -8.22
N ALA A 132 -1.16 6.43 -8.31
CA ALA A 132 -0.70 5.44 -9.28
C ALA A 132 -1.40 4.07 -9.14
N LEU A 133 -1.74 3.65 -7.91
CA LEU A 133 -2.52 2.43 -7.70
C LEU A 133 -3.95 2.58 -8.20
N VAL A 134 -4.59 3.73 -7.95
CA VAL A 134 -5.93 4.03 -8.48
C VAL A 134 -5.90 4.01 -10.01
N PHE A 135 -4.88 4.60 -10.62
CA PHE A 135 -4.67 4.56 -12.07
C PHE A 135 -4.53 3.14 -12.60
N GLY A 136 -3.70 2.30 -11.96
CA GLY A 136 -3.51 0.90 -12.34
C GLY A 136 -4.80 0.08 -12.27
N VAL A 137 -5.63 0.32 -11.25
CA VAL A 137 -6.96 -0.30 -11.14
C VAL A 137 -7.88 0.19 -12.25
N LEU A 138 -7.95 1.50 -12.52
CA LEU A 138 -8.73 2.08 -13.62
C LEU A 138 -8.41 1.42 -14.96
N VAL A 139 -7.13 1.36 -15.33
CA VAL A 139 -6.67 0.72 -16.59
C VAL A 139 -7.02 -0.76 -16.62
N THR A 140 -6.92 -1.45 -15.48
CA THR A 140 -7.20 -2.89 -15.41
C THR A 140 -8.69 -3.19 -15.57
N GLU A 141 -9.55 -2.36 -14.99
CA GLU A 141 -11.01 -2.53 -15.02
C GLU A 141 -11.63 -2.02 -16.33
N ASN A 142 -11.10 -0.92 -16.87
CA ASN A 142 -11.70 -0.23 -18.00
C ASN A 142 -10.65 0.57 -18.78
N ASN A 143 -9.85 -0.11 -19.58
CA ASN A 143 -8.74 0.48 -20.34
C ASN A 143 -9.18 1.50 -21.42
N THR A 144 -10.47 1.58 -21.74
CA THR A 144 -11.04 2.58 -22.66
C THR A 144 -11.71 3.75 -21.93
N PHE A 145 -11.71 3.74 -20.60
CA PHE A 145 -12.26 4.78 -19.72
C PHE A 145 -13.71 5.20 -20.03
N ARG A 146 -14.54 4.23 -20.42
CA ARG A 146 -15.95 4.50 -20.75
C ARG A 146 -16.79 4.57 -19.47
N SER A 147 -17.45 5.69 -19.20
CA SER A 147 -18.34 5.90 -18.05
C SER A 147 -19.49 4.88 -17.99
N ARG A 148 -19.97 4.44 -19.16
CA ARG A 148 -21.08 3.48 -19.29
C ARG A 148 -20.65 2.05 -19.55
N ALA A 149 -19.37 1.72 -19.34
CA ALA A 149 -18.89 0.35 -19.44
C ALA A 149 -19.67 -0.56 -18.49
N ARG A 150 -20.02 -1.76 -18.95
CA ARG A 150 -20.73 -2.75 -18.15
C ARG A 150 -20.13 -4.12 -18.40
N SER A 151 -19.85 -4.85 -17.32
CA SER A 151 -19.42 -6.25 -17.40
C SER A 151 -20.62 -7.20 -17.49
N ASN A 152 -20.37 -8.44 -17.90
CA ASN A 152 -21.39 -9.51 -17.97
C ASN A 152 -21.99 -9.83 -16.58
N VAL A 153 -21.28 -9.53 -15.50
CA VAL A 153 -21.74 -9.74 -14.10
C VAL A 153 -22.37 -8.50 -13.48
N GLY A 154 -22.54 -7.41 -14.26
CA GLY A 154 -23.25 -6.21 -13.83
C GLY A 154 -22.40 -5.18 -13.08
N ALA A 155 -21.08 -5.26 -13.18
CA ALA A 155 -20.20 -4.18 -12.76
C ALA A 155 -20.26 -3.03 -13.77
N VAL A 156 -20.11 -1.76 -13.31
CA VAL A 156 -20.41 -0.55 -14.07
C VAL A 156 -19.32 0.49 -13.93
N GLY A 157 -19.05 1.20 -15.01
CA GLY A 157 -18.27 2.44 -15.04
C GLY A 157 -16.77 2.26 -15.05
N LEU A 158 -16.06 3.31 -14.66
CA LEU A 158 -14.60 3.41 -14.73
C LEU A 158 -13.90 2.35 -13.87
N MET A 159 -14.36 2.18 -12.63
CA MET A 159 -13.78 1.25 -11.67
C MET A 159 -14.58 -0.05 -11.52
N GLN A 160 -15.47 -0.34 -12.47
CA GLN A 160 -16.29 -1.56 -12.53
C GLN A 160 -16.96 -1.90 -11.18
N VAL A 161 -17.68 -0.92 -10.63
CA VAL A 161 -18.39 -1.05 -9.34
C VAL A 161 -19.62 -1.93 -9.52
N HIS A 162 -19.76 -2.96 -8.69
CA HIS A 162 -20.91 -3.88 -8.75
C HIS A 162 -22.15 -3.24 -8.10
N ARG A 163 -23.08 -2.73 -8.93
CA ARG A 163 -24.23 -1.92 -8.51
C ARG A 163 -25.08 -2.58 -7.42
N LYS A 164 -25.43 -3.85 -7.58
CA LYS A 164 -26.29 -4.59 -6.65
C LYS A 164 -25.66 -4.76 -5.27
N VAL A 165 -24.34 -4.79 -5.19
CA VAL A 165 -23.60 -4.96 -3.93
C VAL A 165 -23.44 -3.63 -3.20
N TRP A 166 -23.02 -2.58 -3.92
CA TRP A 166 -22.49 -1.39 -3.28
C TRP A 166 -23.49 -0.22 -3.19
N VAL A 167 -24.43 -0.09 -4.13
CA VAL A 167 -25.42 1.00 -4.09
C VAL A 167 -26.38 0.94 -2.88
N PRO A 168 -26.82 -0.22 -2.42
CA PRO A 168 -27.63 -0.29 -1.19
C PRO A 168 -26.92 0.30 0.03
N THR A 169 -25.62 0.07 0.14
CA THR A 169 -24.80 0.48 1.30
C THR A 169 -24.29 1.91 1.17
N LEU A 170 -23.74 2.27 0.00
CA LEU A 170 -23.02 3.53 -0.21
C LEU A 170 -23.84 4.61 -0.95
N GLY A 171 -25.03 4.26 -1.46
CA GLY A 171 -25.81 5.15 -2.31
C GLY A 171 -26.33 6.42 -1.62
N LYS A 172 -26.49 6.40 -0.29
CA LYS A 172 -26.81 7.60 0.50
C LYS A 172 -25.62 8.53 0.68
N LEU A 173 -24.39 7.99 0.64
CA LEU A 173 -23.15 8.75 0.86
C LEU A 173 -22.59 9.34 -0.43
N PHE A 174 -22.63 8.57 -1.54
CA PHE A 174 -21.92 8.92 -2.77
C PHE A 174 -22.85 9.18 -3.96
N GLY A 175 -24.15 8.98 -3.82
CA GLY A 175 -25.09 9.01 -4.94
C GLY A 175 -25.35 7.61 -5.52
N ARG A 176 -26.28 7.52 -6.49
CA ARG A 176 -26.74 6.25 -7.07
C ARG A 176 -26.40 6.07 -8.54
N ASP A 177 -25.93 7.13 -9.18
CA ASP A 177 -25.55 7.07 -10.61
C ASP A 177 -24.08 6.65 -10.74
N LEU A 178 -23.87 5.38 -11.01
CA LEU A 178 -22.53 4.83 -11.29
C LEU A 178 -22.02 5.11 -12.70
N HIS A 179 -22.78 5.80 -13.53
CA HIS A 179 -22.33 6.28 -14.84
C HIS A 179 -21.74 7.68 -14.76
N ASP A 180 -21.99 8.39 -13.66
CA ASP A 180 -21.26 9.60 -13.32
C ASP A 180 -19.83 9.27 -12.90
N ASP A 181 -18.85 9.90 -13.54
CA ASP A 181 -17.44 9.59 -13.38
C ASP A 181 -16.96 9.87 -11.94
N GLU A 182 -17.36 10.99 -11.33
CA GLU A 182 -17.00 11.34 -9.96
C GLU A 182 -17.58 10.34 -8.97
N THR A 183 -18.87 10.04 -9.08
CA THR A 183 -19.55 9.04 -8.24
C THR A 183 -18.87 7.68 -8.36
N ASN A 184 -18.57 7.22 -9.58
CA ASN A 184 -17.93 5.92 -9.80
C ASN A 184 -16.55 5.84 -9.17
N LEU A 185 -15.73 6.90 -9.32
CA LEU A 185 -14.42 7.00 -8.69
C LEU A 185 -14.51 7.00 -7.15
N ARG A 186 -15.46 7.73 -6.57
CA ARG A 186 -15.70 7.71 -5.11
C ARG A 186 -15.98 6.29 -4.59
N TYR A 187 -16.86 5.57 -5.27
CA TYR A 187 -17.15 4.17 -4.93
C TYR A 187 -15.91 3.29 -5.06
N GLY A 188 -15.27 3.32 -6.22
CA GLY A 188 -14.15 2.44 -6.52
C GLY A 188 -12.97 2.65 -5.59
N VAL A 189 -12.57 3.91 -5.34
CA VAL A 189 -11.47 4.23 -4.44
C VAL A 189 -11.80 3.90 -2.98
N HIS A 190 -13.05 4.14 -2.55
CA HIS A 190 -13.50 3.74 -1.22
C HIS A 190 -13.44 2.21 -1.03
N ILE A 191 -13.94 1.44 -1.98
CA ILE A 191 -13.92 -0.03 -1.95
C ILE A 191 -12.47 -0.54 -1.97
N LEU A 192 -11.61 0.05 -2.78
CA LEU A 192 -10.19 -0.29 -2.86
C LEU A 192 -9.51 -0.06 -1.51
N SER A 193 -9.66 1.13 -0.94
CA SER A 193 -9.11 1.51 0.36
C SER A 193 -9.60 0.57 1.48
N ALA A 194 -10.92 0.35 1.59
CA ALA A 194 -11.48 -0.54 2.60
C ALA A 194 -10.91 -1.96 2.52
N ASN A 195 -10.71 -2.49 1.29
CA ASN A 195 -10.11 -3.81 1.08
C ASN A 195 -8.61 -3.85 1.42
N LEU A 196 -7.87 -2.79 1.14
CA LEU A 196 -6.45 -2.66 1.47
C LEU A 196 -6.26 -2.66 2.99
N TYR A 197 -6.95 -1.79 3.72
CA TYR A 197 -6.82 -1.67 5.18
C TYR A 197 -7.36 -2.90 5.92
N ALA A 198 -8.50 -3.47 5.50
CA ALA A 198 -8.97 -4.74 6.06
C ALA A 198 -8.03 -5.92 5.78
N SER A 199 -7.17 -5.82 4.78
CA SER A 199 -6.15 -6.81 4.48
C SER A 199 -4.87 -6.57 5.25
N ALA A 200 -4.52 -5.31 5.55
CA ALA A 200 -3.37 -4.92 6.35
C ALA A 200 -3.43 -5.52 7.75
N ALA A 201 -4.58 -5.47 8.41
CA ALA A 201 -4.80 -6.04 9.74
C ALA A 201 -4.52 -7.56 9.84
N ARG A 202 -4.36 -8.25 8.71
CA ARG A 202 -4.16 -9.72 8.63
C ARG A 202 -2.93 -10.14 7.83
N ALA A 203 -2.17 -9.19 7.32
CA ALA A 203 -1.00 -9.45 6.51
C ALA A 203 0.28 -9.22 7.33
N LEU A 204 1.28 -10.05 7.09
CA LEU A 204 2.59 -9.92 7.74
C LEU A 204 3.46 -8.83 7.07
N THR A 205 3.12 -8.45 5.84
CA THR A 205 3.87 -7.46 5.04
C THR A 205 2.92 -6.53 4.30
N ALA A 206 3.37 -5.32 4.00
CA ALA A 206 2.63 -4.35 3.19
C ALA A 206 2.33 -4.89 1.78
N GLU A 207 3.25 -5.61 1.16
CA GLU A 207 3.05 -6.27 -0.13
C GLU A 207 1.95 -7.34 -0.05
N GLY A 208 1.94 -8.15 1.01
CA GLY A 208 0.89 -9.13 1.28
C GLY A 208 -0.47 -8.47 1.48
N ALA A 209 -0.52 -7.32 2.17
CA ALA A 209 -1.72 -6.52 2.35
C ALA A 209 -2.24 -5.98 1.01
N LEU A 210 -1.35 -5.42 0.18
CA LEU A 210 -1.66 -4.91 -1.15
C LEU A 210 -2.21 -6.00 -2.06
N SER A 211 -1.50 -7.13 -2.17
CA SER A 211 -1.93 -8.26 -2.98
C SER A 211 -3.31 -8.78 -2.56
N ARG A 212 -3.52 -9.00 -1.26
CA ARG A 212 -4.79 -9.47 -0.70
C ARG A 212 -5.92 -8.46 -0.89
N GLY A 213 -5.64 -7.16 -0.69
CA GLY A 213 -6.59 -6.07 -0.90
C GLY A 213 -7.08 -6.02 -2.34
N LEU A 214 -6.18 -6.15 -3.31
CA LEU A 214 -6.51 -6.21 -4.74
C LEU A 214 -7.31 -7.46 -5.09
N LEU A 215 -6.97 -8.63 -4.53
CA LEU A 215 -7.77 -9.85 -4.73
C LEU A 215 -9.21 -9.67 -4.21
N ARG A 216 -9.37 -9.03 -3.04
CA ARG A 216 -10.70 -8.73 -2.48
C ARG A 216 -11.46 -7.72 -3.32
N TYR A 217 -10.78 -6.71 -3.85
CA TYR A 217 -11.39 -5.73 -4.73
C TYR A 217 -11.99 -6.40 -5.97
N ASN A 218 -11.26 -7.29 -6.62
CA ASN A 218 -11.71 -8.06 -7.76
C ASN A 218 -12.73 -9.16 -7.42
N GLY A 219 -13.10 -9.32 -6.14
CA GLY A 219 -14.00 -10.38 -5.69
C GLY A 219 -13.35 -11.76 -5.56
N CYS A 220 -12.05 -11.90 -5.74
CA CYS A 220 -11.31 -13.16 -5.62
C CYS A 220 -10.99 -13.51 -4.16
N VAL A 221 -12.02 -13.62 -3.31
CA VAL A 221 -11.84 -13.76 -1.86
C VAL A 221 -11.36 -15.16 -1.47
N ARG A 222 -11.76 -16.19 -2.21
CA ARG A 222 -11.45 -17.59 -1.92
C ARG A 222 -10.84 -18.34 -3.11
N GLY A 223 -10.37 -17.62 -4.12
CA GLY A 223 -9.78 -18.21 -5.32
C GLY A 223 -10.77 -18.91 -6.26
N THR A 224 -12.07 -18.81 -5.99
CA THR A 224 -13.12 -19.57 -6.68
C THR A 224 -14.02 -18.72 -7.59
N ASN A 225 -13.90 -17.38 -7.54
CA ASN A 225 -14.91 -16.50 -8.13
C ASN A 225 -14.85 -16.43 -9.65
N THR A 226 -13.64 -16.41 -10.23
CA THR A 226 -13.43 -16.49 -11.69
C THR A 226 -12.13 -17.21 -12.00
N ARG A 227 -12.08 -17.89 -13.14
CA ARG A 227 -10.84 -18.53 -13.61
C ARG A 227 -9.74 -17.49 -13.77
N GLY A 228 -8.65 -17.65 -13.04
CA GLY A 228 -7.47 -16.76 -13.10
C GLY A 228 -7.61 -15.45 -12.32
N CYS A 229 -8.61 -15.29 -11.44
CA CYS A 229 -8.76 -14.08 -10.61
C CYS A 229 -7.54 -13.80 -9.71
N HIS A 230 -6.80 -14.83 -9.31
CA HIS A 230 -5.57 -14.72 -8.54
C HIS A 230 -4.47 -13.90 -9.24
N ARG A 231 -4.56 -13.72 -10.57
CA ARG A 231 -3.63 -12.92 -11.37
C ARG A 231 -3.93 -11.42 -11.33
N TYR A 232 -5.00 -11.00 -10.66
CA TYR A 232 -5.44 -9.60 -10.64
C TYR A 232 -4.38 -8.64 -10.08
N PRO A 233 -3.70 -8.90 -8.95
CA PRO A 233 -2.64 -8.02 -8.47
C PRO A 233 -1.51 -7.83 -9.49
N ALA A 234 -1.09 -8.89 -10.15
CA ALA A 234 -0.08 -8.82 -11.21
C ALA A 234 -0.57 -8.07 -12.46
N LYS A 235 -1.87 -8.06 -12.76
CA LYS A 235 -2.43 -7.23 -13.83
C LYS A 235 -2.37 -5.76 -13.47
N VAL A 236 -2.78 -5.39 -12.25
CA VAL A 236 -2.72 -4.01 -11.76
C VAL A 236 -1.28 -3.52 -11.74
N ARG A 237 -0.34 -4.31 -11.21
CA ARG A 237 1.08 -3.96 -11.24
C ARG A 237 1.58 -3.67 -12.65
N ARG A 238 1.33 -4.57 -13.60
CA ARG A 238 1.71 -4.35 -15.02
C ARG A 238 1.05 -3.12 -15.63
N ALA A 239 -0.20 -2.81 -15.25
CA ALA A 239 -0.87 -1.61 -15.71
C ALA A 239 -0.17 -0.34 -15.22
N VAL A 240 0.22 -0.30 -13.93
CA VAL A 240 1.02 0.79 -13.37
C VAL A 240 2.38 0.89 -14.08
N GLU A 241 3.14 -0.20 -14.13
CA GLU A 241 4.49 -0.22 -14.74
C GLU A 241 4.49 0.21 -16.21
N ARG A 242 3.41 -0.10 -16.94
CA ARG A 242 3.31 0.23 -18.36
C ARG A 242 2.76 1.62 -18.64
N PHE A 243 1.82 2.10 -17.86
CA PHE A 243 1.04 3.28 -18.22
C PHE A 243 1.11 4.43 -17.20
N ALA A 244 1.51 4.21 -15.93
CA ALA A 244 1.69 5.26 -14.94
C ALA A 244 3.13 5.81 -14.95
N VAL A 245 3.64 6.14 -16.13
CA VAL A 245 5.05 6.53 -16.32
C VAL A 245 5.38 7.84 -15.64
N ALA A 246 4.53 8.85 -15.79
CA ALA A 246 4.73 10.16 -15.17
C ALA A 246 4.57 10.10 -13.64
N GLN A 247 3.61 9.32 -13.15
CA GLN A 247 3.39 9.14 -11.72
C GLN A 247 4.50 8.35 -11.02
N CYS A 248 5.21 7.49 -11.75
CA CYS A 248 6.23 6.58 -11.23
C CYS A 248 7.64 6.92 -11.72
N ALA A 249 7.87 8.14 -12.23
CA ALA A 249 9.13 8.55 -12.84
C ALA A 249 10.34 8.38 -11.90
N ASP A 250 10.17 8.62 -10.59
CA ASP A 250 11.25 8.66 -9.61
C ASP A 250 11.60 7.31 -8.97
N GLY A 251 11.23 6.19 -9.55
CA GLY A 251 11.63 4.90 -8.99
C GLY A 251 10.65 3.75 -9.17
N GLY A 252 9.77 3.85 -10.17
CA GLY A 252 8.89 2.78 -10.59
C GLY A 252 7.85 2.37 -9.54
N TYR A 253 7.28 1.18 -9.71
CA TYR A 253 6.18 0.65 -8.89
C TYR A 253 6.47 0.65 -7.38
N ALA A 254 7.69 0.31 -6.98
CA ALA A 254 8.07 0.28 -5.56
C ALA A 254 7.92 1.65 -4.89
N LYS A 255 8.35 2.71 -5.57
CA LYS A 255 8.32 4.08 -5.04
C LYS A 255 6.95 4.74 -5.14
N CYS A 256 6.20 4.50 -6.22
CA CYS A 256 4.91 5.15 -6.43
C CYS A 256 3.71 4.38 -5.82
N VAL A 257 3.86 3.09 -5.46
CA VAL A 257 2.78 2.27 -4.91
C VAL A 257 3.16 1.61 -3.58
N GLU A 258 4.23 0.78 -3.54
CA GLU A 258 4.50 -0.08 -2.38
C GLU A 258 4.94 0.72 -1.15
N GLU A 259 5.86 1.67 -1.32
CA GLU A 259 6.34 2.52 -0.23
C GLU A 259 5.21 3.39 0.37
N PRO A 260 4.39 4.11 -0.43
CA PRO A 260 3.26 4.85 0.09
C PRO A 260 2.21 3.98 0.81
N ILE A 261 1.93 2.77 0.32
CA ILE A 261 1.03 1.83 1.00
C ILE A 261 1.61 1.41 2.35
N ARG A 262 2.90 1.12 2.43
CA ARG A 262 3.57 0.79 3.69
C ARG A 262 3.45 1.92 4.70
N LEU A 263 3.66 3.16 4.29
CA LEU A 263 3.51 4.35 5.13
C LEU A 263 2.06 4.54 5.60
N SER A 264 1.09 4.37 4.70
CA SER A 264 -0.33 4.49 5.03
C SER A 264 -0.80 3.44 6.04
N ILE A 265 -0.33 2.20 5.92
CA ILE A 265 -0.65 1.11 6.85
C ILE A 265 -0.06 1.42 8.22
N ALA A 266 1.22 1.80 8.29
CA ALA A 266 1.88 2.16 9.54
C ALA A 266 1.20 3.35 10.24
N ALA A 267 0.80 4.37 9.49
CA ALA A 267 0.04 5.51 10.03
C ALA A 267 -1.37 5.14 10.53
N GLY A 268 -2.03 4.19 9.87
CA GLY A 268 -3.34 3.67 10.25
C GLY A 268 -3.32 2.87 11.56
N GLU A 269 -2.26 2.10 11.79
CA GLU A 269 -2.07 1.36 13.04
C GLU A 269 -1.90 2.29 14.25
N VAL A 270 -1.20 3.41 14.08
CA VAL A 270 -1.02 4.42 15.16
C VAL A 270 -2.34 5.09 15.55
N VAL A 271 -3.26 5.29 14.59
CA VAL A 271 -4.58 5.90 14.87
C VAL A 271 -5.53 4.89 15.53
N ALA A 272 -5.44 3.62 15.20
CA ALA A 272 -6.30 2.57 15.76
C ALA A 272 -5.93 2.19 17.21
N THR A 273 -4.73 2.55 17.68
CA THR A 273 -4.23 2.28 19.04
C THR A 273 -4.41 3.46 20.00
N ARG A 274 -4.99 4.55 19.57
CA ARG A 274 -5.36 5.72 20.38
C ARG A 274 -6.86 5.83 20.52
#